data_0da660dfead6fc4b64a2b60058216740
#
_entry.id   0da660dfead6fc4b64a2b60058216740
#
_cell.length_a   1.000
_cell.length_b   1.000
_cell.length_c   1.000
_cell.angle_alpha   90.00
_cell.angle_beta   90.00
_cell.angle_gamma   90.00
#
_symmetry.space_group_name_H-M   'P 1'
#
loop_
_entity.id
_entity.type
_entity.pdbx_description
1 polymer ?
#
loop_
_entity_poly.entity_id
_entity_poly.type
_entity_poly.pdbx_seq_one_letter_code
_entity_poly.pdbx_strand_id
1 'polypeptide(L)'
;MPNPTEARAIERIILVNIKEGISEIQLDTVAQHGKELLGAIPGVEQVSFGIALHADASYQCYVRIRFHDGDALQVYETHPNHAAFGLQEWLPIIANEILVDYVMAY
;
A
#
# COMPACT_ATOMS: atom_id res chain seq x y z
N MET A 1 3.94 -26.66 12.94
CA MET A 1 2.71 -25.88 12.76
C MET A 1 3.05 -24.41 12.59
N PRO A 2 2.46 -23.75 11.60
CA PRO A 2 2.69 -22.32 11.48
C PRO A 2 2.13 -21.59 12.70
N ASN A 3 2.78 -20.49 13.06
CA ASN A 3 2.27 -19.56 14.07
C ASN A 3 0.89 -19.05 13.61
N PRO A 4 -0.12 -18.94 14.50
CA PRO A 4 -1.43 -18.39 14.13
C PRO A 4 -1.34 -17.03 13.44
N THR A 5 -0.36 -16.20 13.81
CA THR A 5 -0.10 -14.90 13.18
C THR A 5 0.32 -15.06 11.71
N GLU A 6 1.12 -16.09 11.39
CA GLU A 6 1.57 -16.36 10.02
C GLU A 6 0.44 -16.89 9.13
N ALA A 7 -0.50 -17.62 9.71
CA ALA A 7 -1.63 -18.21 8.99
C ALA A 7 -2.76 -17.22 8.72
N ARG A 8 -2.78 -16.09 9.40
CA ARG A 8 -3.84 -15.08 9.27
C ARG A 8 -3.49 -14.06 8.18
N ALA A 9 -4.53 -13.48 7.61
CA ALA A 9 -4.36 -12.36 6.69
C ALA A 9 -3.69 -11.18 7.40
N ILE A 10 -2.87 -10.45 6.64
CA ILE A 10 -2.18 -9.25 7.10
C ILE A 10 -2.75 -8.07 6.32
N GLU A 11 -2.98 -6.95 7.00
CA GLU A 11 -3.31 -5.69 6.35
C GLU A 11 -2.22 -4.67 6.61
N ARG A 12 -1.68 -4.13 5.52
CA ARG A 12 -0.77 -2.98 5.57
C ARG A 12 -1.59 -1.73 5.35
N ILE A 13 -1.51 -0.81 6.30
CA ILE A 13 -2.15 0.50 6.20
C ILE A 13 -1.04 1.54 6.11
N ILE A 14 -1.07 2.32 5.04
CA ILE A 14 -0.16 3.43 4.82
C ILE A 14 -0.98 4.71 4.80
N LEU A 15 -0.67 5.64 5.68
CA LEU A 15 -1.22 6.99 5.68
C LEU A 15 -0.15 7.90 5.09
N VAL A 16 -0.52 8.74 4.14
CA VAL A 16 0.48 9.46 3.34
C VAL A 16 0.04 10.88 3.02
N ASN A 17 1.00 11.79 3.02
CA ASN A 17 0.86 13.13 2.47
C ASN A 17 1.62 13.21 1.15
N ILE A 18 1.01 13.85 0.17
CA ILE A 18 1.53 13.98 -1.19
C ILE A 18 2.28 15.30 -1.30
N LYS A 19 3.37 15.32 -2.06
CA LYS A 19 4.14 16.53 -2.33
C LYS A 19 3.27 17.58 -3.03
N GLU A 20 3.54 18.85 -2.74
CA GLU A 20 2.92 19.95 -3.46
C GLU A 20 3.23 19.86 -4.95
N GLY A 21 2.28 20.30 -5.77
CA GLY A 21 2.45 20.30 -7.22
C GLY A 21 2.05 19.01 -7.92
N ILE A 22 1.75 17.96 -7.18
CA ILE A 22 1.23 16.72 -7.77
C ILE A 22 -0.26 16.92 -8.07
N SER A 23 -0.63 16.76 -9.34
CA SER A 23 -2.02 16.92 -9.78
C SER A 23 -2.86 15.69 -9.42
N GLU A 24 -4.19 15.87 -9.41
CA GLU A 24 -5.13 14.76 -9.23
C GLU A 24 -4.95 13.68 -10.30
N ILE A 25 -4.67 14.09 -11.54
CA ILE A 25 -4.45 13.16 -12.66
C ILE A 25 -3.19 12.32 -12.41
N GLN A 26 -2.11 12.94 -11.94
CA GLN A 26 -0.88 12.23 -11.60
C GLN A 26 -1.12 11.22 -10.46
N LEU A 27 -1.83 11.64 -9.42
CA LEU A 27 -2.15 10.77 -8.31
C LEU A 27 -3.01 9.59 -8.74
N ASP A 28 -4.01 9.84 -9.58
CA ASP A 28 -4.87 8.81 -10.16
C ASP A 28 -4.08 7.78 -10.96
N THR A 29 -3.15 8.25 -11.78
CA THR A 29 -2.28 7.39 -12.59
C THR A 29 -1.41 6.50 -11.70
N VAL A 30 -0.81 7.07 -10.67
CA VAL A 30 0.01 6.30 -9.71
C VAL A 30 -0.84 5.27 -8.99
N ALA A 31 -2.04 5.63 -8.54
CA ALA A 31 -2.95 4.71 -7.87
C ALA A 31 -3.35 3.54 -8.79
N GLN A 32 -3.66 3.81 -10.05
CA GLN A 32 -4.00 2.77 -11.03
C GLN A 32 -2.83 1.81 -11.25
N HIS A 33 -1.62 2.34 -11.46
CA HIS A 33 -0.41 1.52 -11.62
C HIS A 33 -0.13 0.71 -10.36
N GLY A 34 -0.30 1.30 -9.18
CA GLY A 34 -0.11 0.60 -7.92
C GLY A 34 -1.05 -0.59 -7.77
N LYS A 35 -2.32 -0.41 -8.11
CA LYS A 35 -3.29 -1.50 -8.07
C LYS A 35 -2.91 -2.63 -9.03
N GLU A 36 -2.43 -2.29 -10.22
CA GLU A 36 -2.01 -3.29 -11.21
C GLU A 36 -0.74 -4.02 -10.81
N LEU A 37 0.31 -3.27 -10.48
CA LEU A 37 1.62 -3.84 -10.17
C LEU A 37 1.63 -4.60 -8.85
N LEU A 38 1.08 -4.01 -7.81
CA LEU A 38 1.07 -4.63 -6.48
C LEU A 38 0.03 -5.74 -6.39
N GLY A 39 -1.13 -5.55 -7.05
CA GLY A 39 -2.18 -6.55 -7.09
C GLY A 39 -1.82 -7.81 -7.87
N ALA A 40 -0.81 -7.73 -8.75
CA ALA A 40 -0.29 -8.90 -9.49
C ALA A 40 0.69 -9.75 -8.68
N ILE A 41 1.15 -9.26 -7.52
CA ILE A 41 2.08 -10.00 -6.67
C ILE A 41 1.35 -11.19 -6.02
N PRO A 42 1.90 -12.42 -6.11
CA PRO A 42 1.26 -13.58 -5.50
C PRO A 42 1.00 -13.38 -4.00
N GLY A 43 -0.21 -13.70 -3.56
CA GLY A 43 -0.61 -13.56 -2.16
C GLY A 43 -1.19 -12.20 -1.79
N VAL A 44 -1.12 -11.21 -2.68
CA VAL A 44 -1.83 -9.94 -2.50
C VAL A 44 -3.28 -10.14 -2.89
N GLU A 45 -4.19 -9.94 -1.93
CA GLU A 45 -5.63 -10.16 -2.13
C GLU A 45 -6.37 -8.90 -2.52
N GLN A 46 -5.89 -7.74 -2.05
CA GLN A 46 -6.56 -6.47 -2.29
C GLN A 46 -5.56 -5.32 -2.18
N VAL A 47 -5.69 -4.35 -3.07
CA VAL A 47 -4.99 -3.07 -2.99
C VAL A 47 -6.02 -1.97 -3.19
N SER A 48 -6.09 -1.03 -2.26
CA SER A 48 -6.98 0.12 -2.37
C SER A 48 -6.26 1.41 -2.02
N PHE A 49 -6.67 2.49 -2.67
CA PHE A 49 -6.19 3.85 -2.45
C PHE A 49 -7.39 4.72 -2.10
N GLY A 50 -7.22 5.61 -1.16
CA GLY A 50 -8.28 6.53 -0.78
C GLY A 50 -7.75 7.92 -0.50
N ILE A 51 -8.64 8.89 -0.61
CA ILE A 51 -8.37 10.31 -0.37
C ILE A 51 -9.20 10.75 0.83
N ALA A 52 -8.60 11.54 1.72
CA ALA A 52 -9.30 12.03 2.91
C ALA A 52 -10.53 12.84 2.51
N LEU A 53 -11.64 12.61 3.22
CA LEU A 53 -12.88 13.33 2.99
C LEU A 53 -12.75 14.81 3.32
N HIS A 54 -11.98 15.13 4.36
CA HIS A 54 -11.82 16.51 4.83
C HIS A 54 -10.41 17.03 4.54
N ALA A 55 -10.34 18.28 4.06
CA ALA A 55 -9.08 18.92 3.66
C ALA A 55 -8.11 19.12 4.84
N ASP A 56 -8.62 19.19 6.06
CA ASP A 56 -7.81 19.37 7.28
C ASP A 56 -7.33 18.07 7.92
N ALA A 57 -7.53 16.93 7.26
CA ALA A 57 -7.02 15.65 7.74
C ALA A 57 -5.49 15.68 7.84
N SER A 58 -4.95 15.05 8.89
CA SER A 58 -3.50 14.98 9.11
C SER A 58 -2.76 14.25 7.98
N TYR A 59 -3.43 13.32 7.30
CA TYR A 59 -2.93 12.60 6.14
C TYR A 59 -3.96 12.66 5.02
N GLN A 60 -3.49 13.03 3.83
CA GLN A 60 -4.34 13.25 2.67
C GLN A 60 -4.87 11.98 2.03
N CYS A 61 -4.06 10.91 2.09
CA CYS A 61 -4.36 9.67 1.38
C CYS A 61 -4.05 8.45 2.24
N TYR A 62 -4.67 7.33 1.90
CA TYR A 62 -4.26 6.04 2.43
C TYR A 62 -3.99 5.05 1.29
N VAL A 63 -3.14 4.08 1.59
CA VAL A 63 -2.98 2.85 0.81
C VAL A 63 -3.26 1.69 1.75
N ARG A 64 -4.07 0.75 1.30
CA ARG A 64 -4.39 -0.45 2.07
C ARG A 64 -4.10 -1.67 1.21
N ILE A 65 -3.27 -2.56 1.75
CA ILE A 65 -2.88 -3.78 1.04
C ILE A 65 -3.19 -4.97 1.94
N ARG A 66 -3.95 -5.92 1.41
CA ARG A 66 -4.27 -7.14 2.13
C ARG A 66 -3.46 -8.30 1.57
N PHE A 67 -2.78 -9.00 2.45
CA PHE A 67 -2.00 -10.19 2.15
C PHE A 67 -2.70 -11.43 2.69
N HIS A 68 -2.60 -12.53 1.95
CA HIS A 68 -3.19 -13.81 2.36
C HIS A 68 -2.69 -14.27 3.74
N ASP A 69 -1.40 -14.11 4.00
CA ASP A 69 -0.73 -14.48 5.25
C ASP A 69 0.63 -13.76 5.38
N GLY A 70 1.39 -14.10 6.42
CA GLY A 70 2.72 -13.53 6.65
C GLY A 70 3.72 -13.90 5.56
N ASP A 71 3.62 -15.10 4.98
CA ASP A 71 4.51 -15.51 3.88
C ASP A 71 4.26 -14.65 2.64
N ALA A 72 3.01 -14.33 2.36
CA ALA A 72 2.65 -13.44 1.25
C ALA A 72 3.26 -12.04 1.43
N LEU A 73 3.29 -11.53 2.66
CA LEU A 73 3.96 -10.26 2.95
C LEU A 73 5.46 -10.34 2.64
N GLN A 74 6.13 -11.43 2.98
CA GLN A 74 7.55 -11.61 2.67
C GLN A 74 7.80 -11.67 1.18
N VAL A 75 6.96 -12.36 0.42
CA VAL A 75 7.04 -12.39 -1.06
C VAL A 75 6.89 -10.97 -1.62
N TYR A 76 5.95 -10.22 -1.11
CA TYR A 76 5.71 -8.83 -1.51
C TYR A 76 6.95 -7.94 -1.31
N GLU A 77 7.57 -8.04 -0.12
CA GLU A 77 8.73 -7.20 0.25
C GLU A 77 9.91 -7.37 -0.71
N THR A 78 10.07 -8.55 -1.30
CA THR A 78 11.19 -8.85 -2.21
C THR A 78 10.77 -8.90 -3.68
N HIS A 79 9.51 -8.71 -3.99
CA HIS A 79 9.02 -8.82 -5.36
C HIS A 79 9.45 -7.62 -6.21
N PRO A 80 9.88 -7.84 -7.48
CA PRO A 80 10.31 -6.76 -8.36
C PRO A 80 9.25 -5.67 -8.56
N ASN A 81 7.97 -6.03 -8.60
CA ASN A 81 6.88 -5.06 -8.76
C ASN A 81 6.81 -4.07 -7.59
N HIS A 82 7.06 -4.54 -6.36
CA HIS A 82 7.09 -3.68 -5.18
C HIS A 82 8.21 -2.63 -5.30
N ALA A 83 9.42 -3.07 -5.62
CA ALA A 83 10.56 -2.18 -5.79
C ALA A 83 10.33 -1.20 -6.95
N ALA A 84 9.85 -1.69 -8.09
CA ALA A 84 9.61 -0.85 -9.26
C ALA A 84 8.57 0.25 -8.97
N PHE A 85 7.43 -0.12 -8.40
CA PHE A 85 6.41 0.85 -8.04
C PHE A 85 6.91 1.86 -7.00
N GLY A 86 7.53 1.36 -5.94
CA GLY A 86 8.03 2.20 -4.85
C GLY A 86 9.05 3.23 -5.31
N LEU A 87 10.06 2.79 -6.07
CA LEU A 87 11.16 3.66 -6.49
C LEU A 87 10.78 4.59 -7.64
N GLN A 88 9.99 4.11 -8.59
CA GLN A 88 9.71 4.85 -9.82
C GLN A 88 8.47 5.73 -9.76
N GLU A 89 7.47 5.35 -8.96
CA GLU A 89 6.18 6.03 -8.96
C GLU A 89 5.77 6.56 -7.60
N TRP A 90 6.01 5.82 -6.52
CA TRP A 90 5.52 6.18 -5.19
C TRP A 90 6.42 7.19 -4.46
N LEU A 91 7.69 6.86 -4.26
CA LEU A 91 8.62 7.76 -3.57
C LEU A 91 8.71 9.16 -4.20
N PRO A 92 8.66 9.30 -5.55
CA PRO A 92 8.73 10.64 -6.15
C PRO A 92 7.57 11.56 -5.77
N ILE A 93 6.43 11.04 -5.37
CA ILE A 93 5.23 11.86 -5.12
C ILE A 93 4.91 12.04 -3.64
N ILE A 94 5.49 11.25 -2.73
CA ILE A 94 5.15 11.33 -1.32
C ILE A 94 6.03 12.33 -0.56
N ALA A 95 5.41 13.09 0.35
CA ALA A 95 6.11 13.99 1.25
C ALA A 95 6.51 13.26 2.53
N ASN A 96 5.59 12.50 3.11
CA ASN A 96 5.82 11.68 4.30
C ASN A 96 4.76 10.58 4.39
N GLU A 97 5.06 9.54 5.17
CA GLU A 97 4.12 8.43 5.37
C GLU A 97 4.30 7.79 6.74
N ILE A 98 3.24 7.14 7.20
CA ILE A 98 3.24 6.21 8.32
C ILE A 98 2.74 4.88 7.78
N LEU A 99 3.46 3.80 8.11
CA LEU A 99 3.13 2.45 7.68
C LEU A 99 2.96 1.56 8.91
N VAL A 100 1.84 0.85 8.98
CA VAL A 100 1.59 -0.13 10.04
C VAL A 100 1.02 -1.40 9.44
N ASP A 101 1.58 -2.54 9.83
CA ASP A 101 1.06 -3.84 9.47
C ASP A 101 0.24 -4.42 10.61
N TYR A 102 -0.96 -4.88 10.28
CA TYR A 102 -1.90 -5.48 11.23
C TYR A 102 -2.16 -6.92 10.88
N VAL A 103 -2.21 -7.78 11.89
CA VAL A 103 -2.74 -9.13 11.74
C VAL A 103 -4.26 -9.04 11.86
N MET A 104 -4.98 -9.58 10.90
CA MET A 104 -6.45 -9.57 10.97
C MET A 104 -6.93 -10.55 12.02
N ALA A 105 -7.59 -10.02 13.04
CA ALA A 105 -8.11 -10.80 14.16
C ALA A 105 -9.54 -11.31 13.93
N TYR A 106 -10.27 -10.59 13.07
CA TYR A 106 -11.70 -10.83 12.86
C TYR A 106 -12.07 -10.86 11.39
#